data_67d97f95dd1008569c518722b95579cd
#
_entry.id   67d97f95dd1008569c518722b95579cd
#
_cell.length_a   1.000
_cell.length_b   1.000
_cell.length_c   1.000
_cell.angle_alpha   90.00
_cell.angle_beta   90.00
_cell.angle_gamma   90.00
#
_symmetry.space_group_name_H-M   'P 1'
#
loop_
_entity.id
_entity.type
_entity.pdbx_description
1 polymer ?
#
loop_
_entity_poly.entity_id
_entity_poly.type
_entity_poly.pdbx_seq_one_letter_code
_entity_poly.pdbx_strand_id
1 'polypeptide(L)'
;LGHDVIGDVHLGDWGLQMGMVISEVERRNPELPYFDASFEGEYPAKAPFTIDELEDTYPYASKLAKSDEAVMEAAKKATVELQQGRRGYVALWKHILNVSVADLKKNYGALDVSFELWNGESDAQKLIPDMVKELKENGYAHESEGALVVDVSKEDDKAPIPPLLLLKSDGASLYGTTDLATVVERVRDLRANEIIYLADKRQGLHYEQFFRAARKSGIAGEDIVL
;
A
#
# COMPACT_ATOMS: atom_id res chain seq x y z
N LEU A 1 13.80 13.30 25.19
CA LEU A 1 14.94 13.82 24.40
C LEU A 1 14.60 15.12 23.66
N GLY A 2 13.33 15.60 23.72
CA GLY A 2 12.92 16.87 23.14
C GLY A 2 12.60 16.85 21.64
N HIS A 3 12.36 15.67 21.06
CA HIS A 3 11.85 15.52 19.72
C HIS A 3 10.32 15.41 19.72
N ASP A 4 9.68 16.04 18.75
CA ASP A 4 8.30 15.80 18.43
C ASP A 4 8.24 14.54 17.54
N VAL A 5 7.55 13.51 18.01
CA VAL A 5 7.46 12.21 17.33
C VAL A 5 6.04 11.98 16.86
N ILE A 6 5.87 11.56 15.62
CA ILE A 6 4.59 11.12 15.06
C ILE A 6 4.74 9.64 14.70
N GLY A 7 4.05 8.78 15.41
CA GLY A 7 4.00 7.35 15.12
C GLY A 7 2.95 7.03 14.06
N ASP A 8 3.33 6.29 13.03
CA ASP A 8 2.45 5.83 11.95
C ASP A 8 2.58 4.33 11.75
N VAL A 9 1.44 3.62 11.68
CA VAL A 9 1.43 2.16 11.47
C VAL A 9 1.67 1.78 10.03
N HIS A 10 1.27 2.59 9.08
CA HIS A 10 1.31 2.37 7.64
C HIS A 10 0.79 1.01 7.19
N LEU A 11 -0.52 0.92 6.98
CA LEU A 11 -1.22 -0.33 6.64
C LEU A 11 -1.07 -0.71 5.16
N GLY A 12 -0.80 -1.98 4.88
CA GLY A 12 -0.87 -2.54 3.53
C GLY A 12 -2.32 -2.85 3.13
N ASP A 13 -3.09 -1.82 2.82
CA ASP A 13 -4.55 -1.89 2.70
C ASP A 13 -5.09 -1.71 1.27
N TRP A 14 -4.22 -1.59 0.26
CA TRP A 14 -4.63 -1.21 -1.10
C TRP A 14 -4.15 -2.13 -2.22
N GLY A 15 -3.31 -3.08 -1.90
CA GLY A 15 -2.69 -3.98 -2.86
C GLY A 15 -3.48 -5.27 -3.13
N LEU A 16 -2.80 -6.22 -3.79
CA LEU A 16 -3.34 -7.54 -4.15
C LEU A 16 -3.88 -8.31 -2.93
N GLN A 17 -3.35 -8.05 -1.75
CA GLN A 17 -3.83 -8.65 -0.50
C GLN A 17 -5.31 -8.34 -0.26
N MET A 18 -5.73 -7.10 -0.49
CA MET A 18 -7.14 -6.72 -0.37
C MET A 18 -8.00 -7.39 -1.44
N GLY A 19 -7.50 -7.47 -2.68
CA GLY A 19 -8.18 -8.21 -3.73
C GLY A 19 -8.38 -9.69 -3.37
N MET A 20 -7.37 -10.33 -2.77
CA MET A 20 -7.47 -11.71 -2.29
C MET A 20 -8.54 -11.86 -1.21
N VAL A 21 -8.58 -10.95 -0.23
CA VAL A 21 -9.60 -10.99 0.82
C VAL A 21 -10.99 -10.76 0.24
N ILE A 22 -11.18 -9.72 -0.57
CA ILE A 22 -12.47 -9.38 -1.18
C ILE A 22 -12.99 -10.53 -2.04
N SER A 23 -12.16 -11.07 -2.94
CA SER A 23 -12.57 -12.16 -3.83
C SER A 23 -12.87 -13.46 -3.08
N GLU A 24 -12.18 -13.73 -1.98
CA GLU A 24 -12.47 -14.90 -1.14
C GLU A 24 -13.75 -14.72 -0.32
N VAL A 25 -14.01 -13.50 0.20
CA VAL A 25 -15.31 -13.21 0.86
C VAL A 25 -16.46 -13.35 -0.14
N GLU A 26 -16.30 -12.86 -1.38
CA GLU A 26 -17.28 -13.04 -2.46
C GLU A 26 -17.53 -14.51 -2.77
N ARG A 27 -16.47 -15.31 -2.88
CA ARG A 27 -16.57 -16.76 -3.15
C ARG A 27 -17.33 -17.51 -2.05
N ARG A 28 -17.14 -17.09 -0.78
CA ARG A 28 -17.82 -17.72 0.38
C ARG A 28 -19.27 -17.25 0.54
N ASN A 29 -19.54 -15.99 0.22
CA ASN A 29 -20.82 -15.32 0.51
C ASN A 29 -21.28 -14.46 -0.69
N PRO A 30 -21.53 -15.06 -1.87
CA PRO A 30 -21.83 -14.32 -3.09
C PRO A 30 -23.16 -13.54 -3.02
N GLU A 31 -24.02 -13.85 -2.06
CA GLU A 31 -25.31 -13.21 -1.84
C GLU A 31 -25.24 -11.87 -1.11
N LEU A 32 -24.06 -11.49 -0.59
CA LEU A 32 -23.91 -10.23 0.11
C LEU A 32 -24.07 -9.04 -0.84
N PRO A 33 -24.71 -7.94 -0.39
CA PRO A 33 -25.02 -6.80 -1.25
C PRO A 33 -23.77 -6.08 -1.78
N TYR A 34 -22.59 -6.31 -1.21
CA TYR A 34 -21.31 -5.77 -1.68
C TYR A 34 -20.91 -6.25 -3.07
N PHE A 35 -21.42 -7.41 -3.49
CA PHE A 35 -21.07 -8.08 -4.74
C PHE A 35 -22.09 -7.83 -5.85
N ASP A 36 -23.27 -7.38 -5.51
CA ASP A 36 -24.30 -6.97 -6.47
C ASP A 36 -23.96 -5.59 -7.05
N ALA A 37 -23.57 -5.56 -8.33
CA ALA A 37 -23.23 -4.32 -9.02
C ALA A 37 -24.43 -3.38 -9.21
N SER A 38 -25.66 -3.91 -9.12
CA SER A 38 -26.91 -3.15 -9.25
C SER A 38 -27.44 -2.62 -7.92
N PHE A 39 -26.79 -2.94 -6.80
CA PHE A 39 -27.24 -2.53 -5.48
C PHE A 39 -27.07 -1.01 -5.28
N GLU A 40 -28.17 -0.30 -5.14
CA GLU A 40 -28.23 1.14 -4.92
C GLU A 40 -28.48 1.54 -3.46
N GLY A 41 -28.81 0.57 -2.60
CA GLY A 41 -29.10 0.80 -1.19
C GLY A 41 -27.91 1.20 -0.34
N GLU A 42 -28.16 1.39 0.95
CA GLU A 42 -27.13 1.56 1.97
C GLU A 42 -26.54 0.19 2.35
N TYR A 43 -25.22 0.09 2.37
CA TYR A 43 -24.56 -1.13 2.81
C TYR A 43 -24.70 -1.31 4.32
N PRO A 44 -24.78 -2.58 4.81
CA PRO A 44 -24.90 -2.85 6.23
C PRO A 44 -23.83 -2.14 7.06
N ALA A 45 -24.22 -1.51 8.16
CA ALA A 45 -23.26 -0.83 9.06
C ALA A 45 -22.35 -1.81 9.81
N LYS A 46 -22.83 -3.05 10.01
CA LYS A 46 -22.05 -4.12 10.66
C LYS A 46 -21.24 -4.88 9.63
N ALA A 47 -19.97 -5.14 9.93
CA ALA A 47 -19.12 -6.00 9.11
C ALA A 47 -19.75 -7.40 8.95
N PRO A 48 -19.68 -8.01 7.75
CA PRO A 48 -20.22 -9.34 7.49
C PRO A 48 -19.31 -10.46 8.01
N PHE A 49 -18.23 -10.15 8.71
CA PHE A 49 -17.22 -11.07 9.24
C PHE A 49 -16.66 -10.56 10.58
N THR A 50 -16.05 -11.45 11.31
CA THR A 50 -15.25 -11.20 12.51
C THR A 50 -13.76 -11.08 12.17
N ILE A 51 -12.94 -10.69 13.16
CA ILE A 51 -11.48 -10.69 12.98
C ILE A 51 -10.93 -12.09 12.78
N ASP A 52 -11.40 -13.09 13.52
CA ASP A 52 -10.97 -14.48 13.41
C ASP A 52 -11.22 -15.03 11.98
N GLU A 53 -12.36 -14.68 11.39
CA GLU A 53 -12.69 -15.05 10.01
C GLU A 53 -11.78 -14.35 8.97
N LEU A 54 -11.36 -13.09 9.23
CA LEU A 54 -10.41 -12.40 8.37
C LEU A 54 -8.99 -12.96 8.47
N GLU A 55 -8.56 -13.33 9.69
CA GLU A 55 -7.25 -13.95 9.92
C GLU A 55 -7.10 -15.27 9.17
N ASP A 56 -8.18 -16.03 9.02
CA ASP A 56 -8.21 -17.26 8.22
C ASP A 56 -8.33 -16.98 6.71
N THR A 57 -9.04 -15.89 6.34
CA THR A 57 -9.40 -15.61 4.94
C THR A 57 -8.16 -15.32 4.08
N TYR A 58 -7.27 -14.43 4.52
CA TYR A 58 -6.11 -14.03 3.71
C TYR A 58 -5.11 -15.17 3.50
N PRO A 59 -4.64 -15.91 4.52
CA PRO A 59 -3.72 -17.05 4.31
C PRO A 59 -4.33 -18.12 3.40
N TYR A 60 -5.63 -18.39 3.55
CA TYR A 60 -6.35 -19.34 2.71
C TYR A 60 -6.37 -18.88 1.25
N ALA A 61 -6.83 -17.64 0.98
CA ALA A 61 -6.88 -17.08 -0.36
C ALA A 61 -5.48 -17.02 -1.01
N SER A 62 -4.46 -16.61 -0.26
CA SER A 62 -3.08 -16.55 -0.73
C SER A 62 -2.52 -17.94 -1.09
N LYS A 63 -2.86 -18.96 -0.31
CA LYS A 63 -2.46 -20.34 -0.61
C LYS A 63 -3.16 -20.86 -1.86
N LEU A 64 -4.46 -20.60 -1.98
CA LEU A 64 -5.25 -21.05 -3.12
C LEU A 64 -4.82 -20.35 -4.42
N ALA A 65 -4.59 -19.04 -4.40
CA ALA A 65 -4.13 -18.27 -5.55
C ALA A 65 -2.76 -18.71 -6.09
N LYS A 66 -1.91 -19.35 -5.26
CA LYS A 66 -0.63 -19.91 -5.71
C LYS A 66 -0.78 -21.19 -6.52
N SER A 67 -1.89 -21.89 -6.39
CA SER A 67 -2.14 -23.17 -7.03
C SER A 67 -3.27 -23.12 -8.07
N ASP A 68 -4.05 -22.05 -8.11
CA ASP A 68 -5.18 -21.86 -9.00
C ASP A 68 -5.11 -20.45 -9.65
N GLU A 69 -4.85 -20.44 -10.95
CA GLU A 69 -4.73 -19.22 -11.74
C GLU A 69 -6.04 -18.43 -11.79
N ALA A 70 -7.19 -19.11 -11.81
CA ALA A 70 -8.48 -18.43 -11.85
C ALA A 70 -8.74 -17.63 -10.55
N VAL A 71 -8.29 -18.17 -9.41
CA VAL A 71 -8.37 -17.48 -8.11
C VAL A 71 -7.44 -16.26 -8.09
N MET A 72 -6.23 -16.40 -8.63
CA MET A 72 -5.30 -15.27 -8.75
C MET A 72 -5.87 -14.17 -9.64
N GLU A 73 -6.45 -14.51 -10.79
CA GLU A 73 -7.06 -13.53 -11.70
C GLU A 73 -8.30 -12.86 -11.06
N ALA A 74 -9.11 -13.59 -10.31
CA ALA A 74 -10.21 -13.01 -9.55
C ALA A 74 -9.70 -11.99 -8.50
N ALA A 75 -8.63 -12.32 -7.78
CA ALA A 75 -8.01 -11.41 -6.82
C ALA A 75 -7.43 -10.14 -7.48
N LYS A 76 -6.75 -10.27 -8.62
CA LYS A 76 -6.25 -9.13 -9.40
C LYS A 76 -7.40 -8.23 -9.88
N LYS A 77 -8.46 -8.84 -10.41
CA LYS A 77 -9.65 -8.12 -10.84
C LYS A 77 -10.29 -7.37 -9.67
N ALA A 78 -10.46 -8.03 -8.52
CA ALA A 78 -11.01 -7.40 -7.33
C ALA A 78 -10.16 -6.23 -6.85
N THR A 79 -8.82 -6.34 -6.93
CA THR A 79 -7.90 -5.23 -6.63
C THR A 79 -8.15 -4.03 -7.53
N VAL A 80 -8.22 -4.26 -8.85
CA VAL A 80 -8.46 -3.18 -9.82
C VAL A 80 -9.82 -2.53 -9.59
N GLU A 81 -10.87 -3.31 -9.39
CA GLU A 81 -12.23 -2.79 -9.15
C GLU A 81 -12.34 -2.02 -7.83
N LEU A 82 -11.64 -2.45 -6.77
CA LEU A 82 -11.51 -1.68 -5.53
C LEU A 82 -10.85 -0.32 -5.81
N GLN A 83 -9.72 -0.33 -6.49
CA GLN A 83 -8.95 0.88 -6.81
C GLN A 83 -9.71 1.84 -7.75
N GLN A 84 -10.59 1.32 -8.60
CA GLN A 84 -11.51 2.08 -9.43
C GLN A 84 -12.73 2.60 -8.68
N GLY A 85 -12.88 2.27 -7.39
CA GLY A 85 -13.94 2.77 -6.55
C GLY A 85 -15.26 2.01 -6.68
N ARG A 86 -15.29 0.73 -7.06
CA ARG A 86 -16.52 -0.08 -7.05
C ARG A 86 -17.17 -0.02 -5.68
N ARG A 87 -18.37 0.56 -5.62
CA ARG A 87 -19.06 0.94 -4.37
C ARG A 87 -19.11 -0.18 -3.33
N GLY A 88 -19.50 -1.39 -3.75
CA GLY A 88 -19.58 -2.54 -2.85
C GLY A 88 -18.21 -2.97 -2.30
N TYR A 89 -17.18 -2.97 -3.14
CA TYR A 89 -15.84 -3.32 -2.73
C TYR A 89 -15.23 -2.28 -1.79
N VAL A 90 -15.45 -0.99 -2.05
CA VAL A 90 -15.04 0.09 -1.15
C VAL A 90 -15.76 0.00 0.20
N ALA A 91 -17.06 -0.35 0.21
CA ALA A 91 -17.80 -0.53 1.46
C ALA A 91 -17.29 -1.74 2.26
N LEU A 92 -17.02 -2.87 1.58
CA LEU A 92 -16.44 -4.06 2.20
C LEU A 92 -15.02 -3.81 2.72
N TRP A 93 -14.18 -3.13 1.93
CA TRP A 93 -12.83 -2.73 2.32
C TRP A 93 -12.83 -1.87 3.60
N LYS A 94 -13.75 -0.92 3.74
CA LYS A 94 -13.91 -0.15 4.97
C LYS A 94 -14.21 -1.04 6.19
N HIS A 95 -15.00 -2.09 6.01
CA HIS A 95 -15.25 -3.06 7.08
C HIS A 95 -13.99 -3.85 7.44
N ILE A 96 -13.22 -4.30 6.43
CA ILE A 96 -11.94 -4.98 6.64
C ILE A 96 -11.01 -4.09 7.46
N LEU A 97 -10.83 -2.83 7.06
CA LEU A 97 -10.00 -1.88 7.79
C LEU A 97 -10.48 -1.66 9.23
N ASN A 98 -11.77 -1.39 9.42
CA ASN A 98 -12.32 -1.12 10.74
C ASN A 98 -12.10 -2.28 11.70
N VAL A 99 -12.34 -3.52 11.25
CA VAL A 99 -12.16 -4.72 12.07
C VAL A 99 -10.66 -4.94 12.36
N SER A 100 -9.81 -4.84 11.34
CA SER A 100 -8.36 -5.04 11.47
C SER A 100 -7.70 -3.98 12.37
N VAL A 101 -8.02 -2.71 12.15
CA VAL A 101 -7.47 -1.60 12.97
C VAL A 101 -7.92 -1.71 14.43
N ALA A 102 -9.17 -2.10 14.68
CA ALA A 102 -9.66 -2.30 16.05
C ALA A 102 -8.86 -3.39 16.79
N ASP A 103 -8.56 -4.49 16.11
CA ASP A 103 -7.75 -5.58 16.71
C ASP A 103 -6.28 -5.17 16.86
N LEU A 104 -5.68 -4.53 15.86
CA LEU A 104 -4.33 -4.00 15.96
C LEU A 104 -4.18 -3.03 17.13
N LYS A 105 -5.13 -2.11 17.33
CA LYS A 105 -5.15 -1.19 18.48
C LYS A 105 -5.19 -1.92 19.81
N LYS A 106 -5.96 -2.99 19.90
CA LYS A 106 -6.01 -3.84 21.09
C LYS A 106 -4.65 -4.50 21.36
N ASN A 107 -4.03 -5.06 20.32
CA ASN A 107 -2.74 -5.75 20.43
C ASN A 107 -1.61 -4.79 20.78
N TYR A 108 -1.53 -3.63 20.12
CA TYR A 108 -0.56 -2.60 20.48
C TYR A 108 -0.78 -2.02 21.86
N GLY A 109 -2.04 -1.80 22.25
CA GLY A 109 -2.37 -1.36 23.63
C GLY A 109 -1.92 -2.36 24.70
N ALA A 110 -1.97 -3.67 24.43
CA ALA A 110 -1.46 -4.69 25.35
C ALA A 110 0.08 -4.65 25.49
N LEU A 111 0.77 -4.07 24.51
CA LEU A 111 2.23 -3.84 24.52
C LEU A 111 2.62 -2.44 24.99
N ASP A 112 1.66 -1.63 25.46
CA ASP A 112 1.84 -0.23 25.82
C ASP A 112 2.43 0.62 24.68
N VAL A 113 1.99 0.32 23.43
CA VAL A 113 2.38 1.03 22.21
C VAL A 113 1.16 1.76 21.64
N SER A 114 1.36 3.00 21.24
CA SER A 114 0.34 3.82 20.60
C SER A 114 0.90 4.54 19.37
N PHE A 115 0.02 4.87 18.44
CA PHE A 115 0.35 5.61 17.22
C PHE A 115 -0.66 6.75 17.02
N GLU A 116 -0.18 7.88 16.52
CA GLU A 116 -1.00 9.03 16.20
C GLU A 116 -1.70 8.84 14.85
N LEU A 117 -1.01 8.20 13.87
CA LEU A 117 -1.52 7.96 12.54
C LEU A 117 -1.75 6.47 12.29
N TRP A 118 -2.82 6.20 11.56
CA TRP A 118 -3.24 4.88 11.12
C TRP A 118 -3.49 4.91 9.61
N ASN A 119 -2.54 5.51 8.90
CA ASN A 119 -2.58 5.63 7.45
C ASN A 119 -2.22 4.31 6.77
N GLY A 120 -2.57 4.20 5.51
CA GLY A 120 -2.24 3.06 4.68
C GLY A 120 -1.77 3.45 3.29
N GLU A 121 -1.48 2.45 2.48
CA GLU A 121 -1.17 2.63 1.06
C GLU A 121 -2.27 3.40 0.33
N SER A 122 -3.53 3.22 0.74
CA SER A 122 -4.70 3.92 0.17
C SER A 122 -4.63 5.44 0.35
N ASP A 123 -4.08 5.92 1.46
CA ASP A 123 -3.95 7.36 1.74
C ASP A 123 -2.91 8.02 0.82
N ALA A 124 -1.87 7.29 0.43
CA ALA A 124 -0.84 7.77 -0.46
C ALA A 124 -1.28 7.85 -1.94
N GLN A 125 -2.35 7.15 -2.33
CA GLN A 125 -2.81 7.09 -3.73
C GLN A 125 -3.05 8.45 -4.37
N LYS A 126 -3.61 9.39 -3.62
CA LYS A 126 -3.89 10.76 -4.09
C LYS A 126 -2.64 11.54 -4.51
N LEU A 127 -1.47 11.17 -3.97
CA LEU A 127 -0.19 11.85 -4.24
C LEU A 127 0.55 11.27 -5.45
N ILE A 128 0.25 10.03 -5.84
CA ILE A 128 0.97 9.30 -6.88
C ILE A 128 0.92 10.02 -8.24
N PRO A 129 -0.24 10.47 -8.75
CA PRO A 129 -0.29 11.08 -10.09
C PRO A 129 0.62 12.30 -10.23
N ASP A 130 0.59 13.20 -9.27
CA ASP A 130 1.40 14.42 -9.29
C ASP A 130 2.87 14.10 -9.09
N MET A 131 3.21 13.23 -8.15
CA MET A 131 4.58 12.76 -7.94
C MET A 131 5.17 12.10 -9.20
N VAL A 132 4.43 11.20 -9.82
CA VAL A 132 4.90 10.52 -11.04
C VAL A 132 5.09 11.52 -12.19
N LYS A 133 4.17 12.48 -12.33
CA LYS A 133 4.29 13.55 -13.32
C LYS A 133 5.55 14.38 -13.09
N GLU A 134 5.80 14.84 -11.86
CA GLU A 134 7.00 15.62 -11.51
C GLU A 134 8.29 14.83 -11.78
N LEU A 135 8.32 13.53 -11.44
CA LEU A 135 9.48 12.67 -11.68
C LEU A 135 9.78 12.52 -13.19
N LYS A 136 8.73 12.43 -14.03
CA LYS A 136 8.89 12.36 -15.50
C LYS A 136 9.34 13.70 -16.08
N GLU A 137 8.68 14.79 -15.72
CA GLU A 137 8.96 16.13 -16.26
C GLU A 137 10.37 16.61 -15.90
N ASN A 138 10.89 16.23 -14.73
CA ASN A 138 12.23 16.56 -14.28
C ASN A 138 13.29 15.54 -14.73
N GLY A 139 12.91 14.50 -15.50
CA GLY A 139 13.84 13.53 -16.07
C GLY A 139 14.40 12.51 -15.06
N TYR A 140 13.80 12.38 -13.87
CA TYR A 140 14.18 11.36 -12.88
C TYR A 140 13.60 9.99 -13.19
N ALA A 141 12.40 9.96 -13.80
CA ALA A 141 11.76 8.72 -14.21
C ALA A 141 11.72 8.59 -15.74
N HIS A 142 11.97 7.38 -16.25
CA HIS A 142 11.94 7.07 -17.68
C HIS A 142 11.32 5.70 -17.93
N GLU A 143 10.94 5.45 -19.17
CA GLU A 143 10.41 4.15 -19.59
C GLU A 143 11.54 3.14 -19.82
N SER A 144 11.41 1.95 -19.25
CA SER A 144 12.31 0.83 -19.41
C SER A 144 11.49 -0.47 -19.48
N GLU A 145 11.65 -1.24 -20.56
CA GLU A 145 10.94 -2.50 -20.79
C GLU A 145 9.40 -2.41 -20.62
N GLY A 146 8.84 -1.25 -21.00
CA GLY A 146 7.41 -0.97 -20.88
C GLY A 146 6.95 -0.54 -19.48
N ALA A 147 7.83 -0.47 -18.49
CA ALA A 147 7.53 0.04 -17.16
C ALA A 147 8.14 1.45 -16.97
N LEU A 148 7.60 2.23 -16.04
CA LEU A 148 8.19 3.49 -15.60
C LEU A 148 9.10 3.23 -14.41
N VAL A 149 10.36 3.66 -14.49
CA VAL A 149 11.38 3.38 -13.47
C VAL A 149 12.19 4.62 -13.09
N VAL A 150 12.81 4.57 -11.90
CA VAL A 150 13.85 5.51 -11.46
C VAL A 150 15.14 4.75 -11.24
N ASP A 151 16.21 5.10 -11.97
CA ASP A 151 17.54 4.52 -11.74
C ASP A 151 18.11 5.02 -10.42
N VAL A 152 18.49 4.09 -9.57
CA VAL A 152 18.97 4.33 -8.20
C VAL A 152 20.38 3.79 -7.97
N SER A 153 20.98 3.10 -8.94
CA SER A 153 22.35 2.61 -8.85
C SER A 153 23.36 3.76 -8.84
N LYS A 154 24.43 3.62 -8.09
CA LYS A 154 25.54 4.56 -7.98
C LYS A 154 26.84 3.90 -8.49
N GLU A 155 27.82 4.71 -8.89
CA GLU A 155 29.12 4.21 -9.38
C GLU A 155 29.93 3.47 -8.33
N ASP A 156 29.73 3.81 -7.05
CA ASP A 156 30.42 3.21 -5.90
C ASP A 156 29.72 2.01 -5.31
N ASP A 157 28.61 1.57 -5.90
CA ASP A 157 27.90 0.35 -5.48
C ASP A 157 28.76 -0.89 -5.75
N LYS A 158 28.81 -1.82 -4.80
CA LYS A 158 29.51 -3.10 -4.97
C LYS A 158 28.92 -3.97 -6.09
N ALA A 159 27.63 -3.81 -6.32
CA ALA A 159 26.88 -4.40 -7.44
C ALA A 159 25.74 -3.43 -7.80
N PRO A 160 25.35 -3.35 -9.09
CA PRO A 160 24.27 -2.48 -9.52
C PRO A 160 22.97 -2.76 -8.74
N ILE A 161 22.36 -1.71 -8.21
CA ILE A 161 21.04 -1.82 -7.58
C ILE A 161 19.98 -1.70 -8.67
N PRO A 162 19.03 -2.63 -8.76
CA PRO A 162 17.92 -2.53 -9.71
C PRO A 162 17.16 -1.21 -9.59
N PRO A 163 16.64 -0.65 -10.68
CA PRO A 163 15.86 0.57 -10.62
C PRO A 163 14.60 0.40 -9.77
N LEU A 164 14.13 1.49 -9.18
CA LEU A 164 12.82 1.52 -8.51
C LEU A 164 11.73 1.51 -9.58
N LEU A 165 10.89 0.50 -9.56
CA LEU A 165 9.69 0.43 -10.40
C LEU A 165 8.61 1.37 -9.82
N LEU A 166 8.17 2.34 -10.63
CA LEU A 166 7.06 3.23 -10.28
C LEU A 166 5.72 2.75 -10.83
N LEU A 167 5.67 2.47 -12.15
CA LEU A 167 4.46 2.00 -12.79
C LEU A 167 4.76 0.78 -13.65
N LYS A 168 3.84 -0.18 -13.65
CA LYS A 168 3.86 -1.30 -14.59
C LYS A 168 3.50 -0.84 -16.00
N SER A 169 3.65 -1.72 -16.98
CA SER A 169 3.26 -1.49 -18.37
C SER A 169 1.77 -1.18 -18.57
N ASP A 170 0.92 -1.63 -17.66
CA ASP A 170 -0.52 -1.33 -17.64
C ASP A 170 -0.85 -0.03 -16.87
N GLY A 171 0.15 0.69 -16.38
CA GLY A 171 0.01 1.93 -15.62
C GLY A 171 -0.30 1.74 -14.13
N ALA A 172 -0.40 0.50 -13.64
CA ALA A 172 -0.64 0.23 -12.24
C ALA A 172 0.57 0.58 -11.36
N SER A 173 0.32 1.24 -10.25
CA SER A 173 1.33 1.52 -9.22
C SER A 173 1.73 0.25 -8.46
N LEU A 174 2.91 0.29 -7.88
CA LEU A 174 3.50 -0.77 -7.06
C LEU A 174 3.72 -0.26 -5.64
N TYR A 175 4.04 -1.17 -4.71
CA TYR A 175 4.36 -0.78 -3.33
C TYR A 175 5.52 0.23 -3.25
N GLY A 176 6.53 0.15 -4.12
CA GLY A 176 7.60 1.16 -4.20
C GLY A 176 7.11 2.56 -4.57
N THR A 177 6.02 2.65 -5.33
CA THR A 177 5.37 3.92 -5.68
C THR A 177 4.63 4.51 -4.49
N THR A 178 3.88 3.67 -3.78
CA THR A 178 3.16 4.10 -2.57
C THR A 178 4.10 4.51 -1.47
N ASP A 179 5.20 3.77 -1.26
CA ASP A 179 6.21 4.13 -0.27
C ASP A 179 6.91 5.45 -0.60
N LEU A 180 7.25 5.67 -1.87
CA LEU A 180 7.82 6.96 -2.29
C LEU A 180 6.82 8.11 -2.11
N ALA A 181 5.53 7.89 -2.42
CA ALA A 181 4.48 8.88 -2.19
C ALA A 181 4.28 9.16 -0.69
N THR A 182 4.48 8.17 0.17
CA THR A 182 4.46 8.34 1.63
C THR A 182 5.63 9.21 2.10
N VAL A 183 6.81 9.11 1.48
CA VAL A 183 7.92 10.05 1.77
C VAL A 183 7.53 11.47 1.40
N VAL A 184 6.85 11.67 0.24
CA VAL A 184 6.33 12.99 -0.14
C VAL A 184 5.40 13.56 0.94
N GLU A 185 4.45 12.76 1.44
CA GLU A 185 3.54 13.18 2.50
C GLU A 185 4.30 13.57 3.77
N ARG A 186 5.22 12.70 4.22
CA ARG A 186 5.96 12.91 5.46
C ARG A 186 6.86 14.16 5.42
N VAL A 187 7.51 14.40 4.30
CA VAL A 187 8.35 15.58 4.13
C VAL A 187 7.50 16.85 3.97
N ARG A 188 6.49 16.82 3.13
CA ARG A 188 5.74 18.00 2.73
C ARG A 188 4.64 18.39 3.73
N ASP A 189 3.84 17.40 4.14
CA ASP A 189 2.66 17.63 4.96
C ASP A 189 2.96 17.53 6.46
N LEU A 190 3.76 16.54 6.87
CA LEU A 190 4.17 16.35 8.25
C LEU A 190 5.45 17.14 8.61
N ARG A 191 6.18 17.68 7.62
CA ARG A 191 7.43 18.44 7.79
C ARG A 191 8.47 17.67 8.61
N ALA A 192 8.58 16.37 8.37
CA ALA A 192 9.53 15.51 9.05
C ALA A 192 10.97 15.93 8.75
N ASN A 193 11.80 16.03 9.77
CA ASN A 193 13.25 16.20 9.64
C ASN A 193 13.96 14.84 9.61
N GLU A 194 13.34 13.83 10.19
CA GLU A 194 13.82 12.45 10.23
C GLU A 194 12.65 11.49 10.05
N ILE A 195 12.83 10.46 9.22
CA ILE A 195 11.83 9.44 8.95
C ILE A 195 12.45 8.07 9.25
N ILE A 196 11.99 7.42 10.31
CA ILE A 196 12.50 6.13 10.76
C ILE A 196 11.51 5.03 10.36
N TYR A 197 11.98 4.04 9.60
CA TYR A 197 11.20 2.87 9.23
C TYR A 197 11.63 1.66 10.05
N LEU A 198 10.70 1.08 10.79
CA LEU A 198 10.90 -0.18 11.50
C LEU A 198 10.41 -1.32 10.60
N ALA A 199 11.34 -2.05 10.01
CA ALA A 199 11.04 -3.07 9.02
C ALA A 199 11.92 -4.31 9.17
N ASP A 200 11.46 -5.42 8.57
CA ASP A 200 12.26 -6.64 8.51
C ASP A 200 13.48 -6.44 7.58
N LYS A 201 14.64 -6.95 8.00
CA LYS A 201 15.90 -6.85 7.24
C LYS A 201 15.79 -7.36 5.80
N ARG A 202 14.88 -8.28 5.52
CA ARG A 202 14.65 -8.81 4.16
C ARG A 202 14.14 -7.75 3.19
N GLN A 203 13.57 -6.66 3.68
CA GLN A 203 13.09 -5.53 2.87
C GLN A 203 14.18 -4.47 2.61
N GLY A 204 15.42 -4.67 3.09
CA GLY A 204 16.49 -3.68 3.02
C GLY A 204 16.76 -3.13 1.61
N LEU A 205 16.74 -4.00 0.57
CA LEU A 205 16.92 -3.56 -0.82
C LEU A 205 15.79 -2.62 -1.27
N HIS A 206 14.56 -2.90 -0.89
CA HIS A 206 13.40 -2.08 -1.22
C HIS A 206 13.52 -0.68 -0.60
N TYR A 207 13.88 -0.60 0.70
CA TYR A 207 14.11 0.69 1.37
C TYR A 207 15.26 1.46 0.72
N GLU A 208 16.36 0.78 0.41
CA GLU A 208 17.48 1.40 -0.30
C GLU A 208 17.05 2.03 -1.64
N GLN A 209 16.22 1.32 -2.41
CA GLN A 209 15.74 1.79 -3.71
C GLN A 209 14.89 3.07 -3.58
N PHE A 210 13.86 3.08 -2.75
CA PHE A 210 13.00 4.26 -2.69
C PHE A 210 13.63 5.44 -1.90
N PHE A 211 14.51 5.19 -0.94
CA PHE A 211 15.29 6.24 -0.30
C PHE A 211 16.23 6.93 -1.30
N ARG A 212 16.93 6.15 -2.13
CA ARG A 212 17.78 6.72 -3.18
C ARG A 212 16.96 7.46 -4.22
N ALA A 213 15.78 6.97 -4.60
CA ALA A 213 14.89 7.69 -5.49
C ALA A 213 14.41 9.01 -4.88
N ALA A 214 14.03 9.01 -3.59
CA ALA A 214 13.64 10.21 -2.87
C ALA A 214 14.76 11.26 -2.80
N ARG A 215 16.00 10.83 -2.56
CA ARG A 215 17.19 11.71 -2.57
C ARG A 215 17.47 12.26 -3.96
N LYS A 216 17.56 11.40 -4.96
CA LYS A 216 17.88 11.75 -6.34
C LYS A 216 16.89 12.76 -6.91
N SER A 217 15.61 12.60 -6.61
CA SER A 217 14.54 13.46 -7.12
C SER A 217 14.33 14.75 -6.30
N GLY A 218 15.00 14.90 -5.16
CA GLY A 218 14.79 16.02 -4.26
C GLY A 218 13.50 15.97 -3.44
N ILE A 219 12.75 14.86 -3.48
CA ILE A 219 11.58 14.62 -2.61
C ILE A 219 12.02 14.69 -1.15
N ALA A 220 13.15 14.08 -0.81
CA ALA A 220 13.80 14.25 0.47
C ALA A 220 15.14 14.96 0.26
N GLY A 221 15.23 16.23 0.66
CA GLY A 221 16.45 17.02 0.63
C GLY A 221 17.55 16.45 1.56
N GLU A 222 18.76 16.96 1.46
CA GLU A 222 19.90 16.51 2.29
C GLU A 222 19.68 16.78 3.79
N ASP A 223 18.82 17.70 4.12
CA ASP A 223 18.41 18.07 5.48
C ASP A 223 17.43 17.07 6.13
N ILE A 224 16.84 16.15 5.35
CA ILE A 224 15.96 15.10 5.85
C ILE A 224 16.78 13.83 6.10
N VAL A 225 16.62 13.20 7.25
CA VAL A 225 17.23 11.90 7.56
C VAL A 225 16.26 10.78 7.16
N LEU A 226 16.74 9.77 6.39
CA LEU A 226 15.98 8.58 5.97
C LEU A 226 16.69 7.33 6.47
#